data_46433bd15d424c60f70cdb22499d30db
#
_entry.id   46433bd15d424c60f70cdb22499d30db
#
_cell.length_a   1.000
_cell.length_b   1.000
_cell.length_c   1.000
_cell.angle_alpha   90.00
_cell.angle_beta   90.00
_cell.angle_gamma   90.00
#
_symmetry.space_group_name_H-M   'P 1'
#
loop_
_entity.id
_entity.type
_entity.pdbx_description
1 polymer ?
#
loop_
_entity_poly.entity_id
_entity_poly.type
_entity_poly.pdbx_seq_one_letter_code
_entity_poly.pdbx_strand_id
1 'polypeptide(L)'
;MVPKDNFFVHKSSYIDKGVKIGENTKIWHFSHIQSGAKIGSDTTIGQNVNIANNVIIGNNVKIQNNVSVYEGVQIEDYVFCGPSMVFTNIINPRSEFPQKGTEFYKKTLIKRSASIGANVTVLCGLTIGKYCLIGAGAVVTKDAPDFSLVVGNPGKIVGWVNKKGNKLDFNKNGESICGKFVLRNNILLRK
;
A
#
# COMPACT_ATOMS: atom_id res chain seq x y z
N MET A 1 -20.25 -30.13 7.84
CA MET A 1 -20.52 -28.70 8.06
C MET A 1 -19.57 -27.93 7.17
N VAL A 2 -20.09 -27.21 6.17
CA VAL A 2 -19.28 -26.26 5.38
C VAL A 2 -18.93 -25.12 6.34
N PRO A 3 -17.65 -24.71 6.48
CA PRO A 3 -17.31 -23.54 7.26
C PRO A 3 -18.09 -22.36 6.69
N LYS A 4 -18.91 -21.69 7.48
CA LYS A 4 -19.47 -20.40 7.11
C LYS A 4 -18.28 -19.48 6.86
N ASP A 5 -18.15 -19.00 5.63
CA ASP A 5 -17.18 -17.96 5.31
C ASP A 5 -17.35 -16.80 6.30
N ASN A 6 -16.37 -16.57 7.13
CA ASN A 6 -16.43 -15.57 8.20
C ASN A 6 -15.99 -14.18 7.68
N PHE A 7 -16.33 -13.86 6.44
CA PHE A 7 -16.07 -12.57 5.79
C PHE A 7 -17.30 -12.06 5.04
N PHE A 8 -17.33 -10.78 4.74
CA PHE A 8 -18.42 -10.14 4.01
C PHE A 8 -18.01 -9.75 2.60
N VAL A 9 -18.81 -10.13 1.61
CA VAL A 9 -18.69 -9.67 0.22
C VAL A 9 -20.04 -9.11 -0.24
N HIS A 10 -20.04 -7.84 -0.66
CA HIS A 10 -21.26 -7.26 -1.22
C HIS A 10 -21.63 -7.95 -2.54
N LYS A 11 -22.93 -8.20 -2.76
CA LYS A 11 -23.48 -8.95 -3.89
C LYS A 11 -23.09 -8.44 -5.28
N SER A 12 -22.69 -7.17 -5.40
CA SER A 12 -22.22 -6.57 -6.65
C SER A 12 -20.73 -6.76 -6.91
N SER A 13 -20.00 -7.39 -6.00
CA SER A 13 -18.56 -7.63 -6.15
C SER A 13 -18.31 -9.03 -6.70
N TYR A 14 -17.19 -9.17 -7.40
CA TYR A 14 -16.82 -10.41 -8.08
C TYR A 14 -15.53 -10.99 -7.46
N ILE A 15 -15.61 -12.27 -7.09
CA ILE A 15 -14.48 -13.01 -6.51
C ILE A 15 -14.17 -14.19 -7.43
N ASP A 16 -12.97 -14.20 -7.99
CA ASP A 16 -12.54 -15.29 -8.87
C ASP A 16 -12.23 -16.57 -8.08
N LYS A 17 -12.13 -17.68 -8.78
CA LYS A 17 -11.75 -18.97 -8.19
C LYS A 17 -10.33 -18.91 -7.62
N GLY A 18 -10.11 -19.58 -6.48
CA GLY A 18 -8.79 -19.69 -5.84
C GLY A 18 -8.35 -18.49 -5.03
N VAL A 19 -9.19 -17.48 -4.87
CA VAL A 19 -8.98 -16.37 -3.94
C VAL A 19 -9.08 -16.90 -2.50
N LYS A 20 -8.18 -16.41 -1.62
CA LYS A 20 -8.22 -16.68 -0.17
C LYS A 20 -8.51 -15.39 0.57
N ILE A 21 -9.52 -15.40 1.44
CA ILE A 21 -9.96 -14.26 2.23
C ILE A 21 -9.97 -14.65 3.69
N GLY A 22 -9.31 -13.85 4.53
CA GLY A 22 -9.26 -14.05 5.97
C GLY A 22 -10.56 -13.60 6.67
N GLU A 23 -10.68 -14.02 7.93
CA GLU A 23 -11.86 -13.75 8.77
C GLU A 23 -12.10 -12.25 8.95
N ASN A 24 -13.36 -11.86 9.15
CA ASN A 24 -13.82 -10.49 9.38
C ASN A 24 -13.49 -9.49 8.26
N THR A 25 -12.94 -9.94 7.14
CA THR A 25 -12.65 -9.07 5.99
C THR A 25 -13.95 -8.65 5.31
N LYS A 26 -13.99 -7.38 4.86
CA LYS A 26 -15.18 -6.80 4.21
C LYS A 26 -14.81 -6.29 2.83
N ILE A 27 -15.55 -6.75 1.81
CA ILE A 27 -15.41 -6.33 0.42
C ILE A 27 -16.69 -5.62 0.01
N TRP A 28 -16.57 -4.34 -0.29
CA TRP A 28 -17.69 -3.48 -0.61
C TRP A 28 -18.05 -3.51 -2.10
N HIS A 29 -18.93 -2.64 -2.54
CA HIS A 29 -19.61 -2.65 -3.83
C HIS A 29 -18.65 -2.60 -5.04
N PHE A 30 -19.01 -3.33 -6.09
CA PHE A 30 -18.39 -3.26 -7.42
C PHE A 30 -16.88 -3.54 -7.44
N SER A 31 -16.37 -4.29 -6.49
CA SER A 31 -14.94 -4.67 -6.44
C SER A 31 -14.72 -6.00 -7.14
N HIS A 32 -13.55 -6.18 -7.74
CA HIS A 32 -13.14 -7.43 -8.37
C HIS A 32 -11.85 -7.94 -7.73
N ILE A 33 -11.89 -9.15 -7.21
CA ILE A 33 -10.73 -9.85 -6.63
C ILE A 33 -10.37 -11.00 -7.55
N GLN A 34 -9.23 -10.90 -8.19
CA GLN A 34 -8.82 -11.84 -9.24
C GLN A 34 -8.12 -13.07 -8.69
N SER A 35 -8.00 -14.09 -9.54
CA SER A 35 -7.52 -15.43 -9.19
C SER A 35 -6.18 -15.43 -8.47
N GLY A 36 -6.06 -16.27 -7.46
CA GLY A 36 -4.82 -16.46 -6.69
C GLY A 36 -4.51 -15.36 -5.68
N ALA A 37 -5.29 -14.27 -5.63
CA ALA A 37 -5.13 -13.24 -4.62
C ALA A 37 -5.34 -13.79 -3.20
N LYS A 38 -4.56 -13.27 -2.25
CA LYS A 38 -4.64 -13.64 -0.83
C LYS A 38 -4.84 -12.37 -0.01
N ILE A 39 -5.93 -12.30 0.73
CA ILE A 39 -6.30 -11.18 1.60
C ILE A 39 -6.36 -11.70 3.02
N GLY A 40 -5.64 -11.04 3.93
CA GLY A 40 -5.63 -11.36 5.35
C GLY A 40 -6.93 -11.04 6.06
N SER A 41 -6.96 -11.24 7.37
CA SER A 41 -8.11 -11.02 8.25
C SER A 41 -8.29 -9.54 8.60
N ASP A 42 -9.50 -9.17 9.03
CA ASP A 42 -9.85 -7.82 9.52
C ASP A 42 -9.57 -6.69 8.50
N THR A 43 -9.49 -7.04 7.22
CA THR A 43 -9.17 -6.13 6.11
C THR A 43 -10.44 -5.53 5.53
N THR A 44 -10.39 -4.29 5.08
CA THR A 44 -11.50 -3.61 4.42
C THR A 44 -11.10 -3.21 3.01
N ILE A 45 -11.83 -3.72 2.05
CA ILE A 45 -11.72 -3.38 0.63
C ILE A 45 -12.90 -2.49 0.28
N GLY A 46 -12.62 -1.25 -0.08
CA GLY A 46 -13.63 -0.24 -0.42
C GLY A 46 -14.37 -0.53 -1.70
N GLN A 47 -15.19 0.43 -2.14
CA GLN A 47 -15.98 0.34 -3.36
C GLN A 47 -15.09 0.52 -4.60
N ASN A 48 -15.42 -0.22 -5.68
CA ASN A 48 -14.75 -0.11 -6.99
C ASN A 48 -13.23 -0.33 -6.89
N VAL A 49 -12.83 -1.34 -6.12
CA VAL A 49 -11.43 -1.75 -5.97
C VAL A 49 -11.15 -2.94 -6.87
N ASN A 50 -10.03 -2.89 -7.59
CA ASN A 50 -9.53 -4.03 -8.35
C ASN A 50 -8.28 -4.60 -7.67
N ILE A 51 -8.31 -5.87 -7.30
CA ILE A 51 -7.17 -6.63 -6.81
C ILE A 51 -6.80 -7.66 -7.88
N ALA A 52 -5.65 -7.45 -8.51
CA ALA A 52 -5.20 -8.30 -9.61
C ALA A 52 -4.73 -9.69 -9.13
N ASN A 53 -4.40 -10.55 -10.11
CA ASN A 53 -3.96 -11.91 -9.85
C ASN A 53 -2.76 -11.96 -8.90
N ASN A 54 -2.74 -12.97 -8.03
CA ASN A 54 -1.61 -13.30 -7.15
C ASN A 54 -1.17 -12.20 -6.17
N VAL A 55 -1.93 -11.11 -6.04
CA VAL A 55 -1.66 -10.05 -5.06
C VAL A 55 -1.77 -10.60 -3.65
N ILE A 56 -0.87 -10.16 -2.77
CA ILE A 56 -0.87 -10.54 -1.35
C ILE A 56 -1.14 -9.30 -0.51
N ILE A 57 -2.19 -9.36 0.30
CA ILE A 57 -2.60 -8.31 1.23
C ILE A 57 -2.63 -8.90 2.64
N GLY A 58 -1.97 -8.25 3.57
CA GLY A 58 -1.90 -8.63 4.98
C GLY A 58 -3.19 -8.41 5.75
N ASN A 59 -3.08 -8.47 7.07
CA ASN A 59 -4.19 -8.29 8.00
C ASN A 59 -4.39 -6.81 8.36
N ASN A 60 -5.62 -6.44 8.75
CA ASN A 60 -5.97 -5.09 9.20
C ASN A 60 -5.64 -3.99 8.17
N VAL A 61 -5.62 -4.33 6.89
CA VAL A 61 -5.39 -3.39 5.79
C VAL A 61 -6.67 -2.65 5.46
N LYS A 62 -6.55 -1.36 5.13
CA LYS A 62 -7.67 -0.55 4.64
C LYS A 62 -7.35 -0.04 3.25
N ILE A 63 -8.03 -0.56 2.24
CA ILE A 63 -7.98 -0.07 0.87
C ILE A 63 -9.26 0.72 0.63
N GLN A 64 -9.11 2.01 0.36
CA GLN A 64 -10.23 2.90 0.12
C GLN A 64 -10.79 2.76 -1.29
N ASN A 65 -11.84 3.52 -1.62
CA ASN A 65 -12.55 3.41 -2.89
C ASN A 65 -11.65 3.75 -4.10
N ASN A 66 -11.96 3.14 -5.24
CA ASN A 66 -11.34 3.40 -6.54
C ASN A 66 -9.82 3.12 -6.58
N VAL A 67 -9.36 2.12 -5.87
CA VAL A 67 -7.95 1.70 -5.87
C VAL A 67 -7.77 0.47 -6.76
N SER A 68 -6.72 0.48 -7.60
CA SER A 68 -6.27 -0.69 -8.34
C SER A 68 -4.94 -1.19 -7.80
N VAL A 69 -4.92 -2.44 -7.34
CA VAL A 69 -3.71 -3.12 -6.87
C VAL A 69 -3.32 -4.14 -7.93
N TYR A 70 -2.29 -3.85 -8.71
CA TYR A 70 -1.85 -4.67 -9.82
C TYR A 70 -0.99 -5.85 -9.37
N GLU A 71 -0.89 -6.87 -10.22
CA GLU A 71 0.00 -8.01 -10.01
C GLU A 71 1.45 -7.57 -9.83
N GLY A 72 2.14 -8.17 -8.85
CA GLY A 72 3.48 -7.78 -8.41
C GLY A 72 3.48 -6.88 -7.17
N VAL A 73 2.33 -6.37 -6.74
CA VAL A 73 2.22 -5.59 -5.49
C VAL A 73 1.99 -6.52 -4.30
N GLN A 74 2.72 -6.29 -3.23
CA GLN A 74 2.53 -6.91 -1.92
C GLN A 74 2.31 -5.83 -0.86
N ILE A 75 1.27 -6.01 -0.05
CA ILE A 75 0.88 -5.09 1.02
C ILE A 75 0.94 -5.83 2.35
N GLU A 76 1.78 -5.36 3.27
CA GLU A 76 1.88 -5.93 4.62
C GLU A 76 0.72 -5.44 5.52
N ASP A 77 0.70 -5.92 6.78
CA ASP A 77 -0.36 -5.62 7.74
C ASP A 77 -0.48 -4.12 8.07
N TYR A 78 -1.68 -3.71 8.46
CA TYR A 78 -2.02 -2.36 8.96
C TYR A 78 -1.73 -1.23 7.96
N VAL A 79 -1.57 -1.52 6.69
CA VAL A 79 -1.38 -0.50 5.64
C VAL A 79 -2.70 0.21 5.36
N PHE A 80 -2.62 1.50 5.13
CA PHE A 80 -3.71 2.33 4.63
C PHE A 80 -3.44 2.77 3.19
N CYS A 81 -4.34 2.44 2.28
CA CYS A 81 -4.35 2.92 0.90
C CYS A 81 -5.49 3.91 0.72
N GLY A 82 -5.17 5.18 0.54
CA GLY A 82 -6.13 6.27 0.38
C GLY A 82 -6.97 6.17 -0.90
N PRO A 83 -8.10 6.87 -0.96
CA PRO A 83 -9.00 6.77 -2.11
C PRO A 83 -8.32 7.23 -3.40
N SER A 84 -8.60 6.50 -4.48
CA SER A 84 -8.10 6.80 -5.83
C SER A 84 -6.58 6.82 -5.97
N MET A 85 -5.83 6.21 -5.02
CA MET A 85 -4.41 5.99 -5.23
C MET A 85 -4.19 4.90 -6.28
N VAL A 86 -3.04 4.93 -6.94
CA VAL A 86 -2.72 4.06 -8.07
C VAL A 86 -1.36 3.40 -7.87
N PHE A 87 -1.29 2.09 -8.08
CA PHE A 87 -0.05 1.36 -8.31
C PHE A 87 0.17 1.19 -9.82
N THR A 88 1.43 1.12 -10.25
CA THR A 88 1.80 0.62 -11.58
C THR A 88 2.50 -0.73 -11.46
N ASN A 89 2.69 -1.48 -12.55
CA ASN A 89 3.43 -2.75 -12.53
C ASN A 89 4.42 -2.92 -13.68
N ILE A 90 4.35 -2.06 -14.69
CA ILE A 90 5.25 -2.05 -15.85
C ILE A 90 5.92 -0.67 -15.93
N ILE A 91 7.26 -0.65 -16.14
CA ILE A 91 8.03 0.61 -16.17
C ILE A 91 7.79 1.37 -17.47
N ASN A 92 7.85 0.68 -18.61
CA ASN A 92 7.75 1.28 -19.94
C ASN A 92 6.62 0.63 -20.75
N PRO A 93 5.34 0.87 -20.42
CA PRO A 93 4.25 0.26 -21.17
C PRO A 93 4.18 0.83 -22.58
N ARG A 94 4.03 -0.08 -23.58
CA ARG A 94 3.83 0.26 -24.99
C ARG A 94 2.82 -0.69 -25.61
N SER A 95 1.77 -0.17 -26.20
CA SER A 95 0.73 -1.00 -26.86
C SER A 95 1.26 -1.69 -28.11
N GLU A 96 2.13 -1.02 -28.87
CA GLU A 96 2.76 -1.57 -30.07
C GLU A 96 3.76 -2.69 -29.75
N PHE A 97 4.39 -2.63 -28.57
CA PHE A 97 5.36 -3.62 -28.08
C PHE A 97 4.87 -4.19 -26.74
N PRO A 98 3.81 -5.03 -26.74
CA PRO A 98 3.18 -5.47 -25.52
C PRO A 98 4.10 -6.35 -24.69
N GLN A 99 4.30 -5.95 -23.44
CA GLN A 99 5.02 -6.73 -22.45
C GLN A 99 4.03 -7.68 -21.77
N LYS A 100 3.97 -8.92 -22.26
CA LYS A 100 3.08 -9.96 -21.73
C LYS A 100 3.88 -10.92 -20.84
N GLY A 101 3.31 -11.24 -19.68
CA GLY A 101 3.91 -12.18 -18.73
C GLY A 101 4.41 -11.51 -17.45
N THR A 102 4.51 -12.33 -16.42
CA THR A 102 4.83 -11.86 -15.05
C THR A 102 6.27 -11.38 -14.90
N GLU A 103 7.16 -11.76 -15.81
CA GLU A 103 8.56 -11.34 -15.86
C GLU A 103 8.72 -9.83 -16.07
N PHE A 104 7.76 -9.18 -16.71
CA PHE A 104 7.75 -7.73 -16.90
C PHE A 104 7.21 -6.96 -15.70
N TYR A 105 6.50 -7.63 -14.79
CA TYR A 105 5.91 -6.98 -13.63
C TYR A 105 6.96 -6.76 -12.55
N LYS A 106 7.15 -5.51 -12.16
CA LYS A 106 8.08 -5.14 -11.10
C LYS A 106 7.40 -5.25 -9.74
N LYS A 107 8.07 -5.96 -8.82
CA LYS A 107 7.55 -6.18 -7.47
C LYS A 107 7.58 -4.87 -6.67
N THR A 108 6.45 -4.49 -6.11
CA THR A 108 6.32 -3.33 -5.22
C THR A 108 5.91 -3.81 -3.82
N LEU A 109 6.63 -3.37 -2.81
CA LEU A 109 6.38 -3.76 -1.42
C LEU A 109 5.93 -2.56 -0.58
N ILE A 110 4.76 -2.68 0.01
CA ILE A 110 4.25 -1.72 0.99
C ILE A 110 4.39 -2.35 2.37
N LYS A 111 5.32 -1.83 3.17
CA LYS A 111 5.64 -2.38 4.48
C LYS A 111 4.61 -1.97 5.54
N ARG A 112 4.60 -2.75 6.61
CA ARG A 112 3.67 -2.66 7.75
C ARG A 112 3.40 -1.22 8.20
N SER A 113 2.13 -0.90 8.39
CA SER A 113 1.65 0.38 8.91
C SER A 113 2.01 1.61 8.07
N ALA A 114 2.43 1.44 6.82
CA ALA A 114 2.56 2.56 5.90
C ALA A 114 1.18 3.15 5.57
N SER A 115 1.12 4.46 5.36
CA SER A 115 -0.09 5.16 4.97
C SER A 115 0.15 5.90 3.66
N ILE A 116 -0.67 5.60 2.66
CA ILE A 116 -0.61 6.22 1.34
C ILE A 116 -1.83 7.13 1.19
N GLY A 117 -1.61 8.41 0.94
CA GLY A 117 -2.65 9.42 0.82
C GLY A 117 -3.53 9.26 -0.43
N ALA A 118 -4.61 10.02 -0.49
CA ALA A 118 -5.51 10.03 -1.64
C ALA A 118 -4.80 10.49 -2.92
N ASN A 119 -5.18 9.93 -4.07
CA ASN A 119 -4.64 10.27 -5.39
C ASN A 119 -3.11 10.16 -5.51
N VAL A 120 -2.46 9.35 -4.68
CA VAL A 120 -1.03 9.06 -4.80
C VAL A 120 -0.80 8.10 -5.95
N THR A 121 0.26 8.31 -6.72
CA THR A 121 0.77 7.33 -7.68
C THR A 121 2.06 6.72 -7.14
N VAL A 122 2.12 5.39 -7.04
CA VAL A 122 3.32 4.64 -6.67
C VAL A 122 3.83 3.91 -7.91
N LEU A 123 5.03 4.28 -8.38
CA LEU A 123 5.66 3.56 -9.47
C LEU A 123 6.08 2.15 -9.04
N CYS A 124 6.12 1.24 -9.99
CA CYS A 124 6.47 -0.14 -9.71
C CYS A 124 7.96 -0.34 -9.40
N GLY A 125 8.27 -1.42 -8.70
CA GLY A 125 9.64 -1.77 -8.33
C GLY A 125 10.13 -1.12 -7.05
N LEU A 126 9.25 -0.47 -6.29
CA LEU A 126 9.61 0.32 -5.12
C LEU A 126 9.25 -0.37 -3.81
N THR A 127 9.97 0.02 -2.76
CA THR A 127 9.64 -0.32 -1.37
C THR A 127 9.21 0.93 -0.61
N ILE A 128 8.00 0.89 -0.05
CA ILE A 128 7.51 1.89 0.89
C ILE A 128 7.71 1.36 2.31
N GLY A 129 8.54 2.06 3.09
CA GLY A 129 8.99 1.63 4.42
C GLY A 129 7.89 1.57 5.46
N LYS A 130 8.19 0.93 6.59
CA LYS A 130 7.27 0.82 7.74
C LYS A 130 6.90 2.19 8.28
N TYR A 131 5.62 2.39 8.58
CA TYR A 131 5.10 3.65 9.13
C TYR A 131 5.38 4.88 8.26
N CYS A 132 5.79 4.69 7.00
CA CYS A 132 5.96 5.79 6.07
C CYS A 132 4.62 6.47 5.81
N LEU A 133 4.62 7.79 5.69
CA LEU A 133 3.44 8.57 5.34
C LEU A 133 3.67 9.26 4.00
N ILE A 134 2.90 8.84 2.99
CA ILE A 134 2.89 9.47 1.68
C ILE A 134 1.73 10.45 1.64
N GLY A 135 2.03 11.72 1.47
CA GLY A 135 1.02 12.78 1.38
C GLY A 135 0.16 12.66 0.13
N ALA A 136 -1.09 13.11 0.22
CA ALA A 136 -2.03 13.07 -0.88
C ALA A 136 -1.48 13.74 -2.16
N GLY A 137 -1.79 13.18 -3.32
CA GLY A 137 -1.36 13.68 -4.63
C GLY A 137 0.13 13.48 -4.95
N ALA A 138 0.90 12.82 -4.10
CA ALA A 138 2.33 12.58 -4.39
C ALA A 138 2.52 11.55 -5.50
N VAL A 139 3.61 11.70 -6.28
CA VAL A 139 4.08 10.70 -7.23
C VAL A 139 5.38 10.10 -6.73
N VAL A 140 5.31 8.89 -6.19
CA VAL A 140 6.46 8.20 -5.58
C VAL A 140 7.27 7.51 -6.67
N THR A 141 8.50 7.98 -6.86
CA THR A 141 9.41 7.53 -7.93
C THR A 141 10.66 6.83 -7.41
N LYS A 142 10.83 6.77 -6.08
CA LYS A 142 11.98 6.13 -5.39
C LYS A 142 11.49 5.48 -4.11
N ASP A 143 12.28 4.56 -3.57
CA ASP A 143 12.04 3.95 -2.27
C ASP A 143 11.84 5.02 -1.18
N ALA A 144 10.88 4.75 -0.29
CA ALA A 144 10.61 5.59 0.86
C ALA A 144 11.08 4.86 2.14
N PRO A 145 12.04 5.41 2.89
CA PRO A 145 12.52 4.79 4.14
C PRO A 145 11.44 4.67 5.21
N ASP A 146 11.68 3.80 6.19
CA ASP A 146 10.79 3.66 7.34
C ASP A 146 10.58 5.02 8.03
N PHE A 147 9.33 5.33 8.39
CA PHE A 147 8.90 6.58 9.04
C PHE A 147 9.10 7.86 8.24
N SER A 148 9.45 7.81 6.96
CA SER A 148 9.58 9.02 6.15
C SER A 148 8.23 9.67 5.86
N LEU A 149 8.23 11.00 5.75
CA LEU A 149 7.14 11.79 5.21
C LEU A 149 7.51 12.21 3.78
N VAL A 150 6.76 11.69 2.80
CA VAL A 150 7.00 11.95 1.37
C VAL A 150 5.84 12.75 0.80
N VAL A 151 6.12 13.84 0.10
CA VAL A 151 5.11 14.68 -0.57
C VAL A 151 5.59 15.17 -1.93
N GLY A 152 4.65 15.56 -2.77
CA GLY A 152 4.89 16.26 -4.03
C GLY A 152 5.04 15.37 -5.26
N ASN A 153 5.23 16.01 -6.41
CA ASN A 153 5.46 15.38 -7.71
C ASN A 153 6.70 16.01 -8.37
N PRO A 154 7.83 15.29 -8.53
CA PRO A 154 8.09 13.96 -7.96
C PRO A 154 8.15 13.98 -6.42
N GLY A 155 7.78 12.86 -5.79
CA GLY A 155 7.77 12.70 -4.34
C GLY A 155 9.15 12.89 -3.71
N LYS A 156 9.23 13.77 -2.67
CA LYS A 156 10.45 14.05 -1.92
C LYS A 156 10.22 13.82 -0.43
N ILE A 157 11.24 13.33 0.27
CA ILE A 157 11.23 13.24 1.72
C ILE A 157 11.33 14.65 2.28
N VAL A 158 10.29 15.09 3.02
CA VAL A 158 10.21 16.42 3.63
C VAL A 158 10.25 16.36 5.15
N GLY A 159 10.42 15.18 5.71
CA GLY A 159 10.50 14.98 7.15
C GLY A 159 10.28 13.54 7.55
N TRP A 160 10.00 13.36 8.83
CA TRP A 160 9.82 12.06 9.46
C TRP A 160 8.59 12.10 10.36
N VAL A 161 7.94 10.96 10.55
CA VAL A 161 6.75 10.82 11.39
C VAL A 161 6.96 9.78 12.48
N ASN A 162 6.19 9.87 13.53
CA ASN A 162 6.11 8.80 14.54
C ASN A 162 5.09 7.72 14.12
N LYS A 163 4.93 6.68 14.93
CA LYS A 163 3.95 5.59 14.67
C LYS A 163 2.50 6.06 14.53
N LYS A 164 2.16 7.25 15.02
CA LYS A 164 0.81 7.84 14.91
C LYS A 164 0.65 8.74 13.69
N GLY A 165 1.71 8.88 12.87
CA GLY A 165 1.72 9.76 11.70
C GLY A 165 2.01 11.24 12.01
N ASN A 166 2.30 11.60 13.26
CA ASN A 166 2.64 12.97 13.63
C ASN A 166 4.08 13.28 13.21
N LYS A 167 4.27 14.43 12.55
CA LYS A 167 5.59 14.92 12.16
C LYS A 167 6.51 15.07 13.36
N LEU A 168 7.77 14.68 13.18
CA LEU A 168 8.82 14.81 14.17
C LEU A 168 9.64 16.06 13.88
N ASP A 169 9.89 16.86 14.92
CA ASP A 169 10.83 17.97 14.88
C ASP A 169 12.14 17.55 15.52
N PHE A 170 13.27 18.04 14.97
CA PHE A 170 14.61 17.68 15.37
C PHE A 170 15.42 18.91 15.76
N ASN A 171 16.29 18.76 16.77
CA ASN A 171 17.28 19.76 17.11
C ASN A 171 18.49 19.73 16.13
N LYS A 172 19.44 20.62 16.31
CA LYS A 172 20.64 20.72 15.47
C LYS A 172 21.52 19.45 15.47
N ASN A 173 21.39 18.61 16.48
CA ASN A 173 22.13 17.34 16.60
C ASN A 173 21.39 16.15 15.98
N GLY A 174 20.25 16.39 15.31
CA GLY A 174 19.41 15.35 14.72
C GLY A 174 18.60 14.56 15.74
N GLU A 175 18.46 15.03 16.98
CA GLU A 175 17.62 14.38 17.99
C GLU A 175 16.21 14.96 17.94
N SER A 176 15.19 14.07 17.97
CA SER A 176 13.82 14.53 18.03
C SER A 176 13.52 15.27 19.33
N ILE A 177 12.72 16.33 19.27
CA ILE A 177 12.32 17.12 20.45
C ILE A 177 11.66 16.24 21.51
N CYS A 178 10.96 15.18 21.13
CA CYS A 178 10.39 14.21 22.08
C CYS A 178 11.42 13.27 22.71
N GLY A 179 12.70 13.37 22.36
CA GLY A 179 13.81 12.59 22.92
C GLY A 179 13.88 11.11 22.53
N LYS A 180 12.89 10.61 21.75
CA LYS A 180 12.74 9.17 21.47
C LYS A 180 13.39 8.70 20.18
N PHE A 181 13.84 9.62 19.33
CA PHE A 181 14.38 9.30 18.01
C PHE A 181 15.63 10.13 17.73
N VAL A 182 16.48 9.60 16.87
CA VAL A 182 17.64 10.32 16.31
C VAL A 182 17.69 10.07 14.81
N LEU A 183 17.94 11.12 14.05
CA LEU A 183 18.11 11.06 12.59
C LEU A 183 19.60 11.04 12.27
N ARG A 184 20.09 9.97 11.64
CA ARG A 184 21.47 9.84 11.15
C ARG A 184 21.45 9.37 9.72
N ASN A 185 22.17 10.04 8.83
CA ASN A 185 22.28 9.68 7.40
C ASN A 185 20.91 9.42 6.75
N ASN A 186 19.92 10.25 7.01
CA ASN A 186 18.54 10.07 6.54
C ASN A 186 17.89 8.74 6.96
N ILE A 187 18.29 8.19 8.09
CA ILE A 187 17.67 7.02 8.71
C ILE A 187 17.19 7.42 10.10
N LEU A 188 15.90 7.20 10.38
CA LEU A 188 15.33 7.43 11.69
C LEU A 188 15.61 6.24 12.60
N LEU A 189 16.33 6.46 13.67
CA LEU A 189 16.65 5.47 14.69
C LEU A 189 15.87 5.79 15.98
N ARG A 190 15.40 4.75 16.65
CA ARG A 190 14.81 4.88 17.99
C ARG A 190 15.95 4.83 19.03
N LYS A 191 15.93 5.76 19.99
CA LYS A 191 16.78 5.72 21.19
C LYS A 191 16.32 4.64 22.16
#